data_a48aaf6090e9cf712f9bcb42593486a0
#
_entry.id   a48aaf6090e9cf712f9bcb42593486a0
#
_cell.length_a   1.000
_cell.length_b   1.000
_cell.length_c   1.000
_cell.angle_alpha   90.00
_cell.angle_beta   90.00
_cell.angle_gamma   90.00
#
_symmetry.space_group_name_H-M   'P 1'
#
loop_
_entity.id
_entity.type
_entity.pdbx_description
1 polymer ?
#
loop_
_entity_poly.entity_id
_entity_poly.type
_entity_poly.pdbx_seq_one_letter_code
_entity_poly.pdbx_strand_id
1 'polypeptide(L)'
;QRKMGGGTTFGWYSYDKALNAMFYGTGNPETWNPGQRPGDNKWKMYIWPRDGKTDCGKPVFQTTQFDEWDFDDIIEMILADINVKGKPQKTLVHFDRNGFGYTLDRTNGALIVIEKYAPKANWSTHVYRKTGRPHVVKQYSTAQNGPDVNTKGVCPAPRDGHPRP
;
A
#
# COMPACT_ATOMS: atom_id res chain seq x y z
N GLN A 1 17.26 7.90 2.53
CA GLN A 1 16.44 6.89 1.82
C GLN A 1 16.93 6.58 0.41
N ARG A 2 17.37 7.55 -0.39
CA ARG A 2 17.88 7.30 -1.77
C ARG A 2 19.04 6.30 -1.83
N LYS A 3 19.78 6.11 -0.75
CA LYS A 3 20.91 5.19 -0.65
C LYS A 3 20.52 3.77 -0.20
N MET A 4 19.28 3.59 0.24
CA MET A 4 18.86 2.35 0.88
C MET A 4 18.05 1.41 -0.02
N GLY A 5 17.56 1.86 -1.18
CA GLY A 5 16.79 1.03 -2.10
C GLY A 5 15.32 0.83 -1.73
N GLY A 6 14.72 -0.22 -2.31
CA GLY A 6 13.29 -0.56 -2.19
C GLY A 6 12.35 0.32 -3.02
N GLY A 7 11.05 -0.02 -3.03
CA GLY A 7 10.02 0.68 -3.79
C GLY A 7 10.11 0.48 -5.30
N THR A 8 10.61 -0.65 -5.72
CA THR A 8 10.63 -1.07 -7.12
C THR A 8 9.23 -1.34 -7.63
N THR A 9 9.03 -1.20 -8.93
CA THR A 9 7.77 -1.52 -9.61
C THR A 9 7.95 -2.86 -10.33
N PHE A 10 7.24 -3.90 -9.90
CA PHE A 10 7.39 -5.25 -10.48
C PHE A 10 6.07 -6.03 -10.54
N GLY A 11 4.96 -5.38 -10.32
CA GLY A 11 3.64 -5.98 -10.36
C GLY A 11 2.91 -5.75 -11.69
N TRP A 12 1.60 -5.74 -11.61
CA TRP A 12 0.72 -5.54 -12.75
C TRP A 12 0.43 -4.06 -12.97
N TYR A 13 0.26 -3.70 -14.23
CA TYR A 13 -0.05 -2.33 -14.66
C TYR A 13 -1.45 -2.31 -15.26
N SER A 14 -2.25 -1.32 -14.87
CA SER A 14 -3.58 -1.11 -15.42
C SER A 14 -3.65 0.21 -16.18
N TYR A 15 -4.20 0.19 -17.39
CA TYR A 15 -4.29 1.37 -18.24
C TYR A 15 -5.74 1.84 -18.39
N ASP A 16 -6.00 3.10 -18.03
CA ASP A 16 -7.26 3.79 -18.30
C ASP A 16 -7.14 4.60 -19.59
N LYS A 17 -7.81 4.13 -20.66
CA LYS A 17 -7.81 4.80 -21.96
C LYS A 17 -8.45 6.19 -21.91
N ALA A 18 -9.49 6.38 -21.09
CA ALA A 18 -10.21 7.64 -21.01
C ALA A 18 -9.39 8.74 -20.32
N LEU A 19 -8.61 8.36 -19.31
CA LEU A 19 -7.71 9.27 -18.61
C LEU A 19 -6.31 9.31 -19.22
N ASN A 20 -6.03 8.45 -20.21
CA ASN A 20 -4.69 8.21 -20.73
C ASN A 20 -3.64 8.00 -19.63
N ALA A 21 -3.99 7.23 -18.62
CA ALA A 21 -3.18 7.03 -17.43
C ALA A 21 -2.92 5.56 -17.15
N MET A 22 -1.68 5.25 -16.81
CA MET A 22 -1.26 3.94 -16.35
C MET A 22 -1.14 3.94 -14.83
N PHE A 23 -1.80 2.99 -14.17
CA PHE A 23 -1.77 2.82 -12.72
C PHE A 23 -0.90 1.62 -12.33
N TYR A 24 -0.09 1.79 -11.30
CA TYR A 24 0.77 0.74 -10.74
C TYR A 24 1.12 1.03 -9.30
N GLY A 25 1.57 -0.01 -8.59
CA GLY A 25 2.06 0.09 -7.23
C GLY A 25 3.58 0.12 -7.11
N THR A 26 4.07 0.58 -5.99
CA THR A 26 5.49 0.49 -5.62
C THR A 26 5.67 -0.42 -4.41
N GLY A 27 6.72 -1.22 -4.41
CA GLY A 27 7.02 -2.17 -3.35
C GLY A 27 7.45 -1.52 -2.03
N ASN A 28 7.80 -2.38 -1.11
CA ASN A 28 8.21 -2.06 0.25
C ASN A 28 9.46 -1.16 0.32
N PRO A 29 9.67 -0.46 1.43
CA PRO A 29 10.91 0.24 1.69
C PRO A 29 12.02 -0.71 2.13
N GLU A 30 13.24 -0.49 1.67
CA GLU A 30 14.45 -1.12 2.15
C GLU A 30 15.24 -0.11 3.03
N THR A 31 15.99 -0.47 4.02
CA THR A 31 16.17 -1.82 4.56
C THR A 31 14.97 -2.28 5.38
N TRP A 32 14.87 -3.57 5.68
CA TRP A 32 13.80 -4.10 6.52
C TRP A 32 13.87 -3.58 7.96
N ASN A 33 15.02 -3.20 8.44
CA ASN A 33 15.16 -2.56 9.75
C ASN A 33 14.58 -1.13 9.70
N PRO A 34 13.42 -0.89 10.31
CA PRO A 34 12.74 0.40 10.25
C PRO A 34 13.53 1.52 10.97
N GLY A 35 14.39 1.18 11.92
CA GLY A 35 15.26 2.15 12.60
C GLY A 35 16.22 2.88 11.64
N GLN A 36 16.54 2.28 10.50
CA GLN A 36 17.41 2.88 9.48
C GLN A 36 16.69 3.81 8.51
N ARG A 37 15.36 3.84 8.54
CA ARG A 37 14.53 4.59 7.59
C ARG A 37 13.35 5.31 8.27
N PRO A 38 13.61 6.28 9.12
CA PRO A 38 12.57 7.00 9.86
C PRO A 38 11.59 7.71 8.92
N GLY A 39 10.38 7.96 9.42
CA GLY A 39 9.29 8.63 8.70
C GLY A 39 8.47 7.68 7.85
N ASP A 40 7.52 8.22 7.10
CA ASP A 40 6.52 7.46 6.34
C ASP A 40 7.07 6.70 5.12
N ASN A 41 8.36 6.80 4.86
CA ASN A 41 9.06 6.15 3.75
C ASN A 41 8.42 6.46 2.37
N LYS A 42 8.10 7.72 2.15
CA LYS A 42 7.66 8.19 0.83
C LYS A 42 8.79 7.92 -0.18
N TRP A 43 8.56 7.41 -1.32
CA TRP A 43 7.34 7.09 -2.05
C TRP A 43 7.20 5.57 -2.23
N LYS A 44 7.30 4.82 -1.17
CA LYS A 44 7.17 3.38 -1.10
C LYS A 44 5.74 3.01 -0.67
N MET A 45 5.24 1.87 -1.09
CA MET A 45 3.87 1.45 -0.83
C MET A 45 2.83 2.46 -1.34
N TYR A 46 3.05 2.95 -2.56
CA TYR A 46 2.21 3.97 -3.19
C TYR A 46 1.55 3.47 -4.46
N ILE A 47 0.30 3.89 -4.66
CA ILE A 47 -0.39 3.80 -5.93
C ILE A 47 -0.03 5.03 -6.76
N TRP A 48 0.46 4.80 -7.97
CA TRP A 48 0.91 5.82 -8.92
C TRP A 48 0.08 5.79 -10.19
N PRO A 49 -0.57 6.90 -10.60
CA PRO A 49 -0.96 7.14 -11.98
C PRO A 49 0.20 7.80 -12.73
N ARG A 50 0.41 7.39 -13.98
CA ARG A 50 1.28 8.07 -14.92
C ARG A 50 0.55 8.42 -16.19
N ASP A 51 0.65 9.65 -16.62
CA ASP A 51 0.12 10.11 -17.89
C ASP A 51 0.89 9.48 -19.07
N GLY A 52 0.17 8.90 -20.02
CA GLY A 52 0.76 8.16 -21.13
C GLY A 52 1.49 9.01 -22.18
N LYS A 53 1.35 10.36 -22.14
CA LYS A 53 2.03 11.27 -23.07
C LYS A 53 3.24 11.93 -22.43
N THR A 54 3.08 12.36 -21.20
CA THR A 54 4.10 13.21 -20.53
C THR A 54 4.98 12.43 -19.57
N ASP A 55 4.64 11.17 -19.29
CA ASP A 55 5.25 10.36 -18.24
C ASP A 55 5.21 11.02 -16.84
N CYS A 56 4.44 12.10 -16.70
CA CYS A 56 4.24 12.76 -15.42
C CYS A 56 3.19 12.01 -14.60
N GLY A 57 3.41 11.93 -13.31
CA GLY A 57 2.46 11.36 -12.36
C GLY A 57 2.68 11.90 -10.97
N LYS A 58 1.63 11.91 -10.18
CA LYS A 58 1.72 12.21 -8.75
C LYS A 58 1.21 11.02 -7.99
N PRO A 59 1.92 10.52 -6.97
CA PRO A 59 1.42 9.42 -6.16
C PRO A 59 0.09 9.85 -5.52
N VAL A 60 -0.88 8.96 -5.58
CA VAL A 60 -2.23 9.31 -5.12
C VAL A 60 -2.54 8.77 -3.73
N PHE A 61 -2.01 7.60 -3.39
CA PHE A 61 -2.32 7.00 -2.11
C PHE A 61 -1.18 6.09 -1.62
N GLN A 62 -0.88 6.14 -0.32
CA GLN A 62 0.06 5.24 0.35
C GLN A 62 -0.73 4.23 1.18
N THR A 63 -0.67 2.96 0.84
CA THR A 63 -1.46 1.90 1.48
C THR A 63 -0.93 1.51 2.84
N THR A 64 0.41 1.47 2.99
CA THR A 64 1.07 1.16 4.26
C THR A 64 2.22 2.14 4.52
N GLN A 65 1.94 3.20 5.30
CA GLN A 65 3.00 4.09 5.75
C GLN A 65 3.95 3.33 6.68
N PHE A 66 5.26 3.49 6.44
CA PHE A 66 6.28 2.87 7.27
C PHE A 66 6.12 1.33 7.34
N ASP A 67 5.94 0.69 6.18
CA ASP A 67 5.80 -0.77 6.12
C ASP A 67 6.98 -1.48 6.80
N GLU A 68 6.67 -2.35 7.74
CA GLU A 68 7.60 -3.11 8.56
C GLU A 68 7.57 -4.62 8.24
N TRP A 69 6.70 -5.03 7.29
CA TRP A 69 6.34 -6.43 7.06
C TRP A 69 6.53 -6.90 5.62
N ASP A 70 7.01 -6.02 4.73
CA ASP A 70 7.19 -6.38 3.31
C ASP A 70 5.87 -6.73 2.62
N PHE A 71 4.86 -5.87 2.77
CA PHE A 71 3.56 -6.14 2.17
C PHE A 71 3.50 -5.89 0.67
N ASP A 72 4.35 -5.02 0.13
CA ASP A 72 4.40 -4.74 -1.32
C ASP A 72 3.07 -4.30 -1.95
N ASP A 73 2.94 -3.04 -2.29
CA ASP A 73 1.75 -2.45 -2.93
C ASP A 73 1.77 -2.61 -4.46
N ILE A 74 2.05 -3.81 -4.94
CA ILE A 74 2.31 -4.11 -6.36
C ILE A 74 1.25 -5.01 -7.01
N ILE A 75 0.20 -5.34 -6.28
CA ILE A 75 -0.89 -6.20 -6.74
C ILE A 75 -1.79 -5.41 -7.72
N GLU A 76 -2.65 -6.10 -8.44
CA GLU A 76 -3.48 -5.55 -9.50
C GLU A 76 -4.27 -4.31 -9.07
N MET A 77 -4.31 -3.33 -9.97
CA MET A 77 -5.16 -2.15 -9.87
C MET A 77 -6.40 -2.38 -10.74
N ILE A 78 -7.53 -2.70 -10.13
CA ILE A 78 -8.79 -2.98 -10.83
C ILE A 78 -9.48 -1.65 -11.15
N LEU A 79 -9.58 -1.31 -12.43
CA LEU A 79 -10.27 -0.11 -12.88
C LEU A 79 -11.74 -0.44 -13.18
N ALA A 80 -12.67 0.21 -12.48
CA ALA A 80 -14.09 0.00 -12.64
C ALA A 80 -14.88 1.31 -12.58
N ASP A 81 -15.90 1.43 -13.44
CA ASP A 81 -16.89 2.49 -13.34
C ASP A 81 -18.10 1.92 -12.62
N ILE A 82 -18.27 2.27 -11.37
CA ILE A 82 -19.29 1.71 -10.49
C ILE A 82 -20.10 2.81 -9.79
N ASN A 83 -21.29 2.43 -9.34
CA ASN A 83 -22.12 3.32 -8.56
C ASN A 83 -21.78 3.18 -7.06
N VAL A 84 -21.26 4.25 -6.47
CA VAL A 84 -20.97 4.30 -5.04
C VAL A 84 -21.94 5.24 -4.36
N LYS A 85 -22.78 4.69 -3.48
CA LYS A 85 -23.83 5.45 -2.76
C LYS A 85 -24.74 6.28 -3.68
N GLY A 86 -25.16 5.68 -4.79
CA GLY A 86 -26.04 6.31 -5.76
C GLY A 86 -25.38 7.26 -6.75
N LYS A 87 -24.06 7.40 -6.73
CA LYS A 87 -23.30 8.27 -7.65
C LYS A 87 -22.36 7.46 -8.54
N PRO A 88 -22.36 7.68 -9.86
CA PRO A 88 -21.35 7.09 -10.76
C PRO A 88 -19.96 7.55 -10.36
N GLN A 89 -19.04 6.62 -10.22
CA GLN A 89 -17.64 6.88 -9.82
C GLN A 89 -16.68 6.13 -10.73
N LYS A 90 -15.65 6.79 -11.18
CA LYS A 90 -14.48 6.16 -11.79
C LYS A 90 -13.58 5.66 -10.68
N THR A 91 -13.60 4.37 -10.40
CA THR A 91 -12.87 3.82 -9.27
C THR A 91 -11.63 3.03 -9.68
N LEU A 92 -10.65 3.05 -8.80
CA LEU A 92 -9.56 2.09 -8.73
C LEU A 92 -9.77 1.27 -7.46
N VAL A 93 -9.89 -0.04 -7.61
CA VAL A 93 -10.00 -0.98 -6.49
C VAL A 93 -8.71 -1.78 -6.40
N HIS A 94 -8.14 -1.83 -5.21
CA HIS A 94 -6.89 -2.51 -4.92
C HIS A 94 -7.02 -3.34 -3.65
N PHE A 95 -6.74 -4.64 -3.75
CA PHE A 95 -6.68 -5.55 -2.61
C PHE A 95 -5.22 -5.76 -2.23
N ASP A 96 -4.75 -4.98 -1.29
CA ASP A 96 -3.34 -4.99 -0.90
C ASP A 96 -3.01 -6.21 -0.04
N ARG A 97 -1.78 -6.68 -0.16
CA ARG A 97 -1.25 -7.79 0.64
C ARG A 97 -1.29 -7.53 2.14
N ASN A 98 -1.40 -6.29 2.57
CA ASN A 98 -1.59 -5.91 3.97
C ASN A 98 -2.95 -6.37 4.56
N GLY A 99 -3.84 -6.94 3.73
CA GLY A 99 -5.14 -7.47 4.13
C GLY A 99 -6.28 -6.46 4.10
N PHE A 100 -6.04 -5.25 3.57
CA PHE A 100 -7.05 -4.23 3.36
C PHE A 100 -7.32 -4.00 1.87
N GLY A 101 -8.60 -3.82 1.52
CA GLY A 101 -9.04 -3.41 0.20
C GLY A 101 -9.30 -1.91 0.19
N TYR A 102 -8.82 -1.24 -0.84
CA TYR A 102 -8.92 0.20 -1.04
C TYR A 102 -9.74 0.49 -2.29
N THR A 103 -10.71 1.40 -2.19
CA THR A 103 -11.40 1.95 -3.35
C THR A 103 -11.11 3.43 -3.42
N LEU A 104 -10.45 3.86 -4.47
CA LEU A 104 -10.08 5.25 -4.72
C LEU A 104 -10.88 5.81 -5.89
N ASP A 105 -11.14 7.10 -5.88
CA ASP A 105 -11.49 7.82 -7.09
C ASP A 105 -10.23 7.93 -7.96
N ARG A 106 -10.21 7.23 -9.10
CA ARG A 106 -9.01 7.17 -9.95
C ARG A 106 -8.72 8.46 -10.71
N THR A 107 -9.63 9.43 -10.66
CA THR A 107 -9.42 10.74 -11.29
C THR A 107 -8.61 11.71 -10.42
N ASN A 108 -8.64 11.53 -9.11
CA ASN A 108 -8.02 12.45 -8.15
C ASN A 108 -7.32 11.78 -6.96
N GLY A 109 -7.45 10.45 -6.82
CA GLY A 109 -6.85 9.65 -5.77
C GLY A 109 -7.56 9.70 -4.41
N ALA A 110 -8.74 10.31 -4.33
CA ALA A 110 -9.48 10.37 -3.09
C ALA A 110 -9.92 8.99 -2.61
N LEU A 111 -9.68 8.69 -1.34
CA LEU A 111 -10.11 7.43 -0.72
C LEU A 111 -11.63 7.42 -0.52
N ILE A 112 -12.32 6.50 -1.19
CA ILE A 112 -13.77 6.32 -1.11
C ILE A 112 -14.12 5.28 -0.05
N VAL A 113 -13.53 4.09 -0.15
CA VAL A 113 -13.77 2.96 0.76
C VAL A 113 -12.45 2.34 1.16
N ILE A 114 -12.39 1.89 2.40
CA ILE A 114 -11.34 1.03 2.91
C ILE A 114 -11.97 -0.03 3.83
N GLU A 115 -11.68 -1.28 3.55
CA GLU A 115 -12.25 -2.42 4.28
C GLU A 115 -11.20 -3.50 4.49
N LYS A 116 -11.28 -4.17 5.63
CA LYS A 116 -10.47 -5.34 5.90
C LYS A 116 -11.07 -6.54 5.17
N TYR A 117 -10.50 -6.94 4.04
CA TYR A 117 -10.97 -8.11 3.29
C TYR A 117 -10.39 -9.43 3.82
N ALA A 118 -9.23 -9.40 4.46
CA ALA A 118 -8.64 -10.54 5.14
C ALA A 118 -9.06 -10.52 6.63
N PRO A 119 -10.07 -11.30 7.05
CA PRO A 119 -10.64 -11.18 8.39
C PRO A 119 -9.64 -11.53 9.50
N LYS A 120 -8.61 -12.34 9.18
CA LYS A 120 -7.54 -12.71 10.11
C LYS A 120 -6.40 -11.69 10.16
N ALA A 121 -6.42 -10.64 9.35
CA ALA A 121 -5.38 -9.60 9.42
C ALA A 121 -5.37 -8.96 10.81
N ASN A 122 -4.21 -9.00 11.48
CA ASN A 122 -4.08 -8.63 12.90
C ASN A 122 -2.97 -7.60 13.19
N TRP A 123 -2.12 -7.29 12.21
CA TRP A 123 -1.05 -6.30 12.35
C TRP A 123 -1.57 -4.88 12.56
N SER A 124 -2.79 -4.61 12.05
CA SER A 124 -3.51 -3.36 12.21
C SER A 124 -4.98 -3.63 12.54
N THR A 125 -5.55 -2.86 13.44
CA THR A 125 -6.97 -2.97 13.78
C THR A 125 -7.86 -2.32 12.71
N HIS A 126 -7.42 -1.18 12.18
CA HIS A 126 -8.11 -0.40 11.15
C HIS A 126 -7.15 0.58 10.49
N VAL A 127 -7.60 1.20 9.42
CA VAL A 127 -6.91 2.31 8.77
C VAL A 127 -7.76 3.58 8.88
N TYR A 128 -7.15 4.67 9.31
CA TYR A 128 -7.84 5.95 9.45
C TYR A 128 -8.19 6.53 8.07
N ARG A 129 -9.48 6.66 7.77
CA ARG A 129 -9.96 7.13 6.45
C ARG A 129 -9.42 8.50 6.03
N LYS A 130 -9.22 9.43 6.98
CA LYS A 130 -8.73 10.77 6.67
C LYS A 130 -7.25 10.82 6.28
N THR A 131 -6.44 9.93 6.80
CA THR A 131 -4.98 9.97 6.67
C THR A 131 -4.41 8.79 5.89
N GLY A 132 -5.19 7.71 5.69
CA GLY A 132 -4.70 6.45 5.17
C GLY A 132 -3.76 5.70 6.13
N ARG A 133 -3.55 6.22 7.35
CA ARG A 133 -2.61 5.64 8.29
C ARG A 133 -3.20 4.43 9.01
N PRO A 134 -2.49 3.28 9.04
CA PRO A 134 -2.92 2.12 9.81
C PRO A 134 -2.76 2.35 11.32
N HIS A 135 -3.67 1.81 12.11
CA HIS A 135 -3.53 1.70 13.56
C HIS A 135 -2.81 0.39 13.90
N VAL A 136 -1.48 0.47 13.94
CA VAL A 136 -0.60 -0.69 14.12
C VAL A 136 -0.78 -1.32 15.50
N VAL A 137 -0.89 -2.64 15.53
CA VAL A 137 -0.92 -3.42 16.77
C VAL A 137 0.50 -3.61 17.28
N LYS A 138 0.81 -3.01 18.43
CA LYS A 138 2.16 -2.86 18.98
C LYS A 138 2.97 -4.17 19.00
N GLN A 139 2.35 -5.29 19.36
CA GLN A 139 3.06 -6.58 19.49
C GLN A 139 3.65 -7.09 18.17
N TYR A 140 3.16 -6.60 17.00
CA TYR A 140 3.64 -7.00 15.69
C TYR A 140 4.56 -5.96 15.03
N SER A 141 4.84 -4.86 15.71
CA SER A 141 5.69 -3.79 15.18
C SER A 141 7.16 -4.06 15.51
N THR A 142 7.97 -4.22 14.46
CA THR A 142 9.43 -4.33 14.60
C THR A 142 10.06 -3.01 15.02
N ALA A 143 9.48 -1.87 14.64
CA ALA A 143 9.92 -0.54 15.05
C ALA A 143 9.77 -0.31 16.57
N GLN A 144 8.74 -0.91 17.19
CA GLN A 144 8.47 -0.76 18.62
C GLN A 144 9.16 -1.80 19.50
N ASN A 145 9.46 -2.97 18.94
CA ASN A 145 9.99 -4.11 19.70
C ASN A 145 11.41 -4.51 19.27
N GLY A 146 11.96 -3.89 18.25
CA GLY A 146 13.27 -4.23 17.69
C GLY A 146 13.21 -5.19 16.50
N PRO A 147 14.30 -5.29 15.73
CA PRO A 147 14.35 -6.09 14.51
C PRO A 147 14.21 -7.60 14.75
N ASP A 148 14.54 -8.05 15.96
CA ASP A 148 14.47 -9.46 16.34
C ASP A 148 13.11 -9.86 16.90
N VAL A 149 12.12 -8.97 16.82
CA VAL A 149 10.79 -9.28 17.32
C VAL A 149 10.22 -10.49 16.58
N ASN A 150 9.72 -11.40 17.38
CA ASN A 150 9.04 -12.57 16.85
C ASN A 150 7.70 -12.16 16.23
N THR A 151 7.66 -12.09 14.92
CA THR A 151 6.44 -11.83 14.14
C THR A 151 5.56 -13.07 13.99
N LYS A 152 5.80 -14.15 14.78
CA LYS A 152 4.95 -15.34 14.77
C LYS A 152 3.50 -14.95 15.03
N GLY A 153 2.63 -15.42 14.17
CA GLY A 153 1.21 -15.16 14.24
C GLY A 153 0.77 -13.81 13.65
N VAL A 154 1.67 -12.99 13.08
CA VAL A 154 1.23 -11.84 12.29
C VAL A 154 0.55 -12.32 11.02
N CYS A 155 -0.57 -11.71 10.70
CA CYS A 155 -1.37 -12.02 9.51
C CYS A 155 -1.75 -10.71 8.81
N PRO A 156 -1.56 -10.61 7.48
CA PRO A 156 -0.88 -11.55 6.61
C PRO A 156 0.59 -11.76 6.98
N ALA A 157 1.12 -12.94 6.66
CA ALA A 157 2.50 -13.24 6.97
C ALA A 157 3.45 -12.36 6.14
N PRO A 158 4.60 -11.94 6.72
CA PRO A 158 5.70 -11.38 5.94
C PRO A 158 6.13 -12.35 4.84
N ARG A 159 6.66 -11.82 3.74
CA ARG A 159 6.87 -12.60 2.51
C ARG A 159 7.66 -13.90 2.70
N ASP A 160 8.67 -13.94 3.54
CA ASP A 160 9.59 -15.06 3.57
C ASP A 160 9.64 -15.81 4.91
N GLY A 161 8.82 -15.48 5.88
CA GLY A 161 8.73 -16.20 7.16
C GLY A 161 10.06 -16.35 7.93
N HIS A 162 11.13 -15.72 7.47
CA HIS A 162 12.44 -15.78 8.11
C HIS A 162 12.62 -14.64 9.10
N PRO A 163 13.17 -14.92 10.30
CA PRO A 163 13.74 -13.88 11.13
C PRO A 163 14.90 -13.27 10.34
N ARG A 164 14.85 -11.98 10.10
CA ARG A 164 15.90 -11.31 9.34
C ARG A 164 16.89 -10.64 10.26
N PRO A 165 18.18 -10.75 9.95
CA PRO A 165 19.23 -10.14 10.73
C PRO A 165 19.18 -8.62 10.73
#